data_a8518ea86d0735effe27e47faa1e5fd9
#
_entry.id   a8518ea86d0735effe27e47faa1e5fd9
#
_cell.length_a   1.000
_cell.length_b   1.000
_cell.length_c   1.000
_cell.angle_alpha   90.00
_cell.angle_beta   90.00
_cell.angle_gamma   90.00
#
_symmetry.space_group_name_H-M   'P 1'
#
loop_
_entity.id
_entity.type
_entity.pdbx_description
1 polymer ?
#
loop_
_entity_poly.entity_id
_entity_poly.type
_entity_poly.pdbx_seq_one_letter_code
_entity_poly.pdbx_strand_id
1 'polypeptide(L)'
;MIKAEWQYIKQHKLMIIVLIVVALIPSIYSVTFLRSMWNPYGEMNRLPVAVVNQDKSVNYQGKHLAVGQSLTTNLKRSKALDFKVVPSEQQAQNALKAGKYYMVLTVPKSFSKNATTLMASNPKRMQLNYTTSAGHNYTASKMTNSAAGQIKDQVSHEITATYAKTLFGAVKQLDSGMQTAGKANGKMAKGGQQLKSGDAALTNNLNKVANSSLTLANGSQKVTTGL
;
A
#
# COMPACT_ATOMS: atom_id res chain seq x y z
N MET A 1 58.46 41.41 22.24
CA MET A 1 57.99 40.24 23.00
C MET A 1 57.77 39.04 22.09
N ILE A 2 56.85 39.04 21.16
CA ILE A 2 56.47 37.87 20.30
C ILE A 2 57.68 37.28 19.52
N LYS A 3 58.64 38.12 19.02
CA LYS A 3 59.80 37.64 18.27
C LYS A 3 60.77 36.84 19.13
N ALA A 4 60.96 37.25 20.39
CA ALA A 4 61.87 36.57 21.33
C ALA A 4 61.29 35.22 21.78
N GLU A 5 59.97 35.16 22.04
CA GLU A 5 59.27 33.93 22.37
C GLU A 5 59.28 32.94 21.20
N TRP A 6 59.10 33.43 19.94
CA TRP A 6 59.21 32.63 18.76
C TRP A 6 60.58 32.04 18.49
N GLN A 7 61.61 32.80 18.78
CA GLN A 7 63.02 32.31 18.72
C GLN A 7 63.31 31.25 19.79
N TYR A 8 62.77 31.42 20.99
CA TYR A 8 62.94 30.48 22.10
C TYR A 8 62.21 29.14 21.76
N ILE A 9 61.01 29.21 21.22
CA ILE A 9 60.22 28.02 20.78
C ILE A 9 60.97 27.26 19.67
N LYS A 10 61.58 27.96 18.70
CA LYS A 10 62.36 27.33 17.61
C LYS A 10 63.63 26.62 18.10
N GLN A 11 64.23 27.06 19.16
CA GLN A 11 65.39 26.42 19.72
C GLN A 11 65.08 25.16 20.53
N HIS A 12 63.85 25.02 21.00
CA HIS A 12 63.42 23.88 21.81
C HIS A 12 62.46 22.99 21.02
N LYS A 13 63.01 22.01 20.29
CA LYS A 13 62.21 21.09 19.43
C LYS A 13 61.05 20.40 20.19
N LEU A 14 61.25 20.08 21.45
CA LEU A 14 60.25 19.45 22.30
C LEU A 14 59.05 20.37 22.55
N MET A 15 59.27 21.68 22.68
CA MET A 15 58.23 22.68 22.82
C MET A 15 57.34 22.80 21.57
N ILE A 16 57.95 22.68 20.38
CA ILE A 16 57.23 22.69 19.11
C ILE A 16 56.28 21.46 19.03
N ILE A 17 56.80 20.29 19.43
CA ILE A 17 55.99 19.05 19.45
C ILE A 17 54.79 19.20 20.39
N VAL A 18 55.00 19.72 21.61
CA VAL A 18 53.94 19.95 22.58
C VAL A 18 52.88 20.92 22.03
N LEU A 19 53.30 22.00 21.38
CA LEU A 19 52.44 23.02 20.81
C LEU A 19 51.57 22.44 19.66
N ILE A 20 52.18 21.59 18.82
CA ILE A 20 51.46 20.88 17.75
C ILE A 20 50.44 19.90 18.36
N VAL A 21 50.83 19.13 19.37
CA VAL A 21 49.94 18.16 20.02
C VAL A 21 48.74 18.88 20.66
N VAL A 22 48.98 19.97 21.39
CA VAL A 22 47.93 20.77 22.03
C VAL A 22 46.98 21.39 20.99
N ALA A 23 47.49 21.85 19.83
CA ALA A 23 46.68 22.38 18.75
C ALA A 23 45.89 21.29 18.01
N LEU A 24 46.41 20.05 17.94
CA LEU A 24 45.75 18.91 17.30
C LEU A 24 44.56 18.37 18.10
N ILE A 25 44.59 18.43 19.43
CA ILE A 25 43.55 17.92 20.30
C ILE A 25 42.17 18.55 19.96
N PRO A 26 41.99 19.89 19.93
CA PRO A 26 40.72 20.52 19.55
C PRO A 26 40.33 20.20 18.11
N SER A 27 41.29 20.11 17.21
CA SER A 27 41.05 19.81 15.79
C SER A 27 40.51 18.39 15.61
N ILE A 28 41.13 17.39 16.24
CA ILE A 28 40.70 16.00 16.20
C ILE A 28 39.32 15.88 16.84
N TYR A 29 39.12 16.54 17.98
CA TYR A 29 37.81 16.57 18.65
C TYR A 29 36.75 17.18 17.74
N SER A 30 36.99 18.34 17.13
CA SER A 30 36.08 19.01 16.24
C SER A 30 35.73 18.16 15.01
N VAL A 31 36.72 17.57 14.36
CA VAL A 31 36.53 16.71 13.19
C VAL A 31 35.73 15.45 13.57
N THR A 32 36.05 14.81 14.69
CA THR A 32 35.38 13.61 15.16
C THR A 32 33.94 13.92 15.56
N PHE A 33 33.74 15.03 16.27
CA PHE A 33 32.43 15.51 16.67
C PHE A 33 31.57 15.90 15.45
N LEU A 34 32.10 16.71 14.52
CA LEU A 34 31.43 17.07 13.30
C LEU A 34 31.05 15.84 12.47
N ARG A 35 31.97 14.89 12.31
CA ARG A 35 31.72 13.65 11.56
C ARG A 35 30.62 12.81 12.20
N SER A 36 30.56 12.76 13.53
CA SER A 36 29.52 12.07 14.29
C SER A 36 28.17 12.74 14.16
N MET A 37 28.14 14.09 14.07
CA MET A 37 26.90 14.89 14.01
C MET A 37 26.50 15.29 12.58
N TRP A 38 27.39 15.12 11.59
CA TRP A 38 27.20 15.60 10.22
C TRP A 38 26.07 14.88 9.48
N ASN A 39 25.87 13.60 9.77
CA ASN A 39 24.83 12.81 9.14
C ASN A 39 24.16 11.83 10.13
N PRO A 40 23.43 12.32 11.13
CA PRO A 40 22.73 11.46 12.08
C PRO A 40 21.65 10.61 11.39
N TYR A 41 21.23 10.98 10.18
CA TYR A 41 20.21 10.28 9.39
C TYR A 41 20.80 9.29 8.38
N GLY A 42 22.09 9.32 8.09
CA GLY A 42 22.75 8.44 7.11
C GLY A 42 22.77 6.97 7.48
N GLU A 43 22.58 6.66 8.77
CA GLU A 43 22.59 5.30 9.32
C GLU A 43 21.16 4.83 9.72
N MET A 44 20.12 5.51 9.27
CA MET A 44 18.75 5.15 9.63
C MET A 44 18.35 3.76 9.16
N ASN A 45 18.94 3.27 8.08
CA ASN A 45 18.76 1.90 7.59
C ASN A 45 19.23 0.81 8.59
N ARG A 46 19.97 1.20 9.62
CA ARG A 46 20.43 0.34 10.72
C ARG A 46 19.58 0.50 11.99
N LEU A 47 18.57 1.39 11.97
CA LEU A 47 17.72 1.63 13.12
C LEU A 47 16.70 0.49 13.25
N PRO A 48 16.78 -0.41 14.25
CA PRO A 48 15.90 -1.54 14.35
C PRO A 48 14.50 -1.09 14.83
N VAL A 49 13.50 -1.42 14.02
CA VAL A 49 12.07 -1.17 14.28
C VAL A 49 11.32 -2.49 14.27
N ALA A 50 10.64 -2.81 15.36
CA ALA A 50 9.78 -3.99 15.43
C ALA A 50 8.46 -3.72 14.69
N VAL A 51 8.03 -4.66 13.87
CA VAL A 51 6.72 -4.63 13.19
C VAL A 51 5.89 -5.80 13.69
N VAL A 52 4.75 -5.52 14.30
CA VAL A 52 3.78 -6.52 14.77
C VAL A 52 2.56 -6.45 13.87
N ASN A 53 2.29 -7.54 13.16
CA ASN A 53 1.10 -7.63 12.33
C ASN A 53 0.01 -8.43 13.06
N GLN A 54 -1.04 -7.73 13.51
CA GLN A 54 -2.23 -8.34 14.11
C GLN A 54 -3.40 -8.40 13.12
N ASP A 55 -3.21 -7.89 11.89
CA ASP A 55 -4.26 -7.80 10.90
C ASP A 55 -4.83 -9.17 10.55
N LYS A 56 -6.15 -9.18 10.40
CA LYS A 56 -6.88 -10.34 9.90
C LYS A 56 -7.28 -10.08 8.46
N SER A 57 -6.81 -10.95 7.56
CA SER A 57 -7.23 -10.93 6.16
C SER A 57 -8.75 -11.10 6.04
N VAL A 58 -9.33 -10.54 5.01
CA VAL A 58 -10.77 -10.58 4.72
C VAL A 58 -11.02 -10.97 3.26
N ASN A 59 -12.14 -11.64 3.01
CA ASN A 59 -12.58 -11.85 1.65
C ASN A 59 -13.45 -10.67 1.20
N TYR A 60 -13.07 -10.04 0.11
CA TYR A 60 -13.76 -8.90 -0.46
C TYR A 60 -13.92 -9.07 -1.97
N GLN A 61 -15.15 -9.05 -2.46
CA GLN A 61 -15.48 -9.22 -3.89
C GLN A 61 -14.81 -10.46 -4.52
N GLY A 62 -14.84 -11.59 -3.82
CA GLY A 62 -14.29 -12.86 -4.29
C GLY A 62 -12.75 -12.94 -4.24
N LYS A 63 -12.07 -11.94 -3.68
CA LYS A 63 -10.60 -11.92 -3.51
C LYS A 63 -10.22 -11.93 -2.04
N HIS A 64 -9.16 -12.67 -1.75
CA HIS A 64 -8.53 -12.67 -0.44
C HIS A 64 -7.67 -11.40 -0.28
N LEU A 65 -8.03 -10.53 0.66
CA LEU A 65 -7.38 -9.26 0.92
C LEU A 65 -6.62 -9.34 2.24
N ALA A 66 -5.28 -9.31 2.17
CA ALA A 66 -4.36 -9.37 3.31
C ALA A 66 -3.44 -8.12 3.29
N VAL A 67 -4.02 -6.94 3.49
CA VAL A 67 -3.33 -5.64 3.33
C VAL A 67 -2.23 -5.48 4.36
N GLY A 68 -2.46 -5.88 5.62
CA GLY A 68 -1.45 -5.82 6.67
C GLY A 68 -0.26 -6.74 6.40
N GLN A 69 -0.48 -7.90 5.80
CA GLN A 69 0.59 -8.80 5.38
C GLN A 69 1.42 -8.18 4.24
N SER A 70 0.75 -7.58 3.27
CA SER A 70 1.41 -6.88 2.15
C SER A 70 2.24 -5.71 2.64
N LEU A 71 1.69 -4.88 3.54
CA LEU A 71 2.40 -3.77 4.18
C LEU A 71 3.64 -4.27 4.94
N THR A 72 3.49 -5.30 5.77
CA THR A 72 4.59 -5.88 6.54
C THR A 72 5.71 -6.40 5.62
N THR A 73 5.35 -7.02 4.51
CA THR A 73 6.30 -7.52 3.51
C THR A 73 7.04 -6.37 2.83
N ASN A 74 6.35 -5.30 2.49
CA ASN A 74 6.94 -4.12 1.86
C ASN A 74 7.87 -3.40 2.83
N LEU A 75 7.46 -3.20 4.09
CA LEU A 75 8.31 -2.63 5.12
C LEU A 75 9.59 -3.45 5.32
N LYS A 76 9.49 -4.78 5.39
CA LYS A 76 10.67 -5.66 5.51
C LYS A 76 11.64 -5.52 4.34
N ARG A 77 11.15 -5.22 3.14
CA ARG A 77 11.98 -5.00 1.94
C ARG A 77 12.51 -3.57 1.84
N SER A 78 11.91 -2.65 2.55
CA SER A 78 12.34 -1.25 2.57
C SER A 78 13.73 -1.14 3.21
N LYS A 79 14.59 -0.32 2.63
CA LYS A 79 15.93 0.00 3.15
C LYS A 79 15.94 1.29 4.00
N ALA A 80 14.77 1.90 4.21
CA ALA A 80 14.68 3.14 4.97
C ALA A 80 15.05 2.93 6.44
N LEU A 81 14.67 1.77 7.01
CA LEU A 81 14.92 1.38 8.39
C LEU A 81 15.14 -0.14 8.47
N ASP A 82 15.67 -0.64 9.57
CA ASP A 82 15.82 -2.07 9.80
C ASP A 82 14.53 -2.66 10.42
N PHE A 83 13.52 -2.90 9.56
CA PHE A 83 12.26 -3.46 10.00
C PHE A 83 12.35 -4.95 10.30
N LYS A 84 12.08 -5.34 11.55
CA LYS A 84 12.05 -6.72 12.04
C LYS A 84 10.63 -7.13 12.39
N VAL A 85 10.13 -8.17 11.75
CA VAL A 85 8.80 -8.71 12.07
C VAL A 85 8.88 -9.51 13.36
N VAL A 86 8.03 -9.17 14.32
CA VAL A 86 7.94 -9.80 15.64
C VAL A 86 6.56 -10.44 15.79
N PRO A 87 6.47 -11.71 16.24
CA PRO A 87 5.21 -12.46 16.24
C PRO A 87 4.18 -11.93 17.25
N SER A 88 4.59 -11.30 18.35
CA SER A 88 3.67 -10.78 19.34
C SER A 88 4.01 -9.37 19.82
N GLU A 89 2.97 -8.60 20.14
CA GLU A 89 3.12 -7.24 20.67
C GLU A 89 3.84 -7.24 22.02
N GLN A 90 3.57 -8.22 22.89
CA GLN A 90 4.23 -8.34 24.18
C GLN A 90 5.75 -8.53 24.05
N GLN A 91 6.18 -9.38 23.11
CA GLN A 91 7.61 -9.57 22.84
C GLN A 91 8.24 -8.31 22.28
N ALA A 92 7.56 -7.62 21.34
CA ALA A 92 8.03 -6.37 20.77
C ALA A 92 8.17 -5.27 21.84
N GLN A 93 7.20 -5.12 22.74
CA GLN A 93 7.22 -4.15 23.82
C GLN A 93 8.31 -4.46 24.86
N ASN A 94 8.51 -5.72 25.22
CA ASN A 94 9.60 -6.13 26.10
C ASN A 94 10.98 -5.84 25.48
N ALA A 95 11.14 -6.12 24.20
CA ALA A 95 12.37 -5.83 23.46
C ALA A 95 12.59 -4.32 23.28
N LEU A 96 11.53 -3.53 23.13
CA LEU A 96 11.59 -2.06 23.14
C LEU A 96 12.10 -1.53 24.48
N LYS A 97 11.54 -2.03 25.59
CA LYS A 97 11.99 -1.68 26.95
C LYS A 97 13.43 -2.08 27.20
N ALA A 98 13.87 -3.20 26.63
CA ALA A 98 15.26 -3.68 26.72
C ALA A 98 16.24 -2.95 25.76
N GLY A 99 15.78 -1.94 25.01
CA GLY A 99 16.59 -1.16 24.09
C GLY A 99 17.00 -1.89 22.80
N LYS A 100 16.40 -3.05 22.51
CA LYS A 100 16.65 -3.79 21.24
C LYS A 100 15.99 -3.14 20.03
N TYR A 101 14.90 -2.42 20.23
CA TYR A 101 14.19 -1.66 19.20
C TYR A 101 14.03 -0.22 19.64
N TYR A 102 14.03 0.68 18.69
CA TYR A 102 13.76 2.11 18.92
C TYR A 102 12.26 2.41 18.81
N MET A 103 11.53 1.59 18.08
CA MET A 103 10.10 1.73 17.88
C MET A 103 9.44 0.36 17.68
N VAL A 104 8.20 0.25 18.11
CA VAL A 104 7.28 -0.84 17.77
C VAL A 104 6.16 -0.26 16.91
N LEU A 105 5.98 -0.81 15.74
CA LEU A 105 4.90 -0.49 14.81
C LEU A 105 3.90 -1.63 14.81
N THR A 106 2.65 -1.37 15.16
CA THR A 106 1.58 -2.37 15.23
C THR A 106 0.55 -2.12 14.13
N VAL A 107 0.32 -3.13 13.29
CA VAL A 107 -0.79 -3.17 12.33
C VAL A 107 -2.01 -3.73 13.05
N PRO A 108 -3.11 -2.95 13.21
CA PRO A 108 -4.27 -3.39 13.98
C PRO A 108 -5.06 -4.52 13.31
N LYS A 109 -5.83 -5.27 14.09
CA LYS A 109 -6.66 -6.42 13.63
C LYS A 109 -7.66 -6.08 12.53
N SER A 110 -8.12 -4.83 12.46
CA SER A 110 -9.12 -4.36 11.50
C SER A 110 -8.52 -3.71 10.25
N PHE A 111 -7.22 -3.79 10.04
CA PHE A 111 -6.53 -3.04 8.99
C PHE A 111 -7.04 -3.41 7.58
N SER A 112 -7.07 -4.70 7.22
CA SER A 112 -7.65 -5.19 5.95
C SER A 112 -9.16 -4.95 5.87
N LYS A 113 -9.89 -5.07 6.99
CA LYS A 113 -11.32 -4.77 7.05
C LYS A 113 -11.58 -3.29 6.75
N ASN A 114 -10.78 -2.38 7.27
CA ASN A 114 -10.94 -0.95 6.99
C ASN A 114 -10.62 -0.62 5.52
N ALA A 115 -9.69 -1.34 4.89
CA ALA A 115 -9.40 -1.19 3.46
C ALA A 115 -10.62 -1.49 2.58
N THR A 116 -11.49 -2.42 2.96
CA THR A 116 -12.71 -2.73 2.19
C THR A 116 -13.76 -1.63 2.24
N THR A 117 -13.65 -0.69 3.16
CA THR A 117 -14.61 0.42 3.31
C THR A 117 -14.30 1.64 2.45
N LEU A 118 -13.23 1.62 1.65
CA LEU A 118 -12.77 2.75 0.83
C LEU A 118 -13.84 3.29 -0.12
N MET A 119 -14.68 2.40 -0.65
CA MET A 119 -15.78 2.75 -1.57
C MET A 119 -17.14 2.88 -0.85
N ALA A 120 -17.15 2.76 0.48
CA ALA A 120 -18.36 2.93 1.26
C ALA A 120 -18.67 4.43 1.47
N SER A 121 -19.94 4.76 1.73
CA SER A 121 -20.36 6.14 2.05
C SER A 121 -19.68 6.71 3.30
N ASN A 122 -19.19 5.85 4.20
CA ASN A 122 -18.44 6.25 5.39
C ASN A 122 -17.13 5.43 5.51
N PRO A 123 -16.05 5.79 4.79
CA PRO A 123 -14.81 5.04 4.77
C PRO A 123 -14.08 5.12 6.11
N LYS A 124 -13.63 3.98 6.61
CA LYS A 124 -12.82 3.88 7.83
C LYS A 124 -11.35 4.03 7.50
N ARG A 125 -10.64 4.85 8.29
CA ARG A 125 -9.20 5.05 8.10
C ARG A 125 -8.41 3.79 8.47
N MET A 126 -7.41 3.45 7.65
CA MET A 126 -6.38 2.48 8.02
C MET A 126 -5.35 3.21 8.89
N GLN A 127 -5.35 2.93 10.18
CA GLN A 127 -4.43 3.53 11.14
C GLN A 127 -3.39 2.51 11.55
N LEU A 128 -2.16 2.97 11.79
CA LEU A 128 -1.10 2.20 12.41
C LEU A 128 -0.82 2.79 13.78
N ASN A 129 -0.56 1.92 14.74
CA ASN A 129 -0.14 2.32 16.06
C ASN A 129 1.37 2.20 16.16
N TYR A 130 2.02 3.16 16.80
CA TYR A 130 3.44 3.05 17.09
C TYR A 130 3.74 3.45 18.53
N THR A 131 4.73 2.81 19.10
CA THR A 131 5.26 3.09 20.44
C THR A 131 6.77 3.29 20.31
N THR A 132 7.29 4.35 20.91
CA THR A 132 8.73 4.64 20.93
C THR A 132 9.28 4.48 22.34
N SER A 133 10.57 4.17 22.46
CA SER A 133 11.26 4.14 23.74
C SER A 133 11.68 5.56 24.12
N ALA A 134 11.00 6.16 25.10
CA ALA A 134 11.30 7.54 25.54
C ALA A 134 12.34 7.62 26.68
N GLY A 135 12.89 6.49 27.16
CA GLY A 135 13.38 6.41 28.54
C GLY A 135 14.87 6.28 28.78
N HIS A 136 15.75 6.11 27.80
CA HIS A 136 17.15 5.72 28.13
C HIS A 136 18.25 6.71 27.78
N ASN A 137 18.00 7.72 26.92
CA ASN A 137 19.00 8.72 26.61
C ASN A 137 18.35 9.92 25.89
N TYR A 138 18.67 11.15 26.29
CA TYR A 138 18.18 12.38 25.65
C TYR A 138 18.51 12.44 24.15
N THR A 139 19.71 12.01 23.78
CA THR A 139 20.14 11.94 22.39
C THR A 139 19.34 10.90 21.60
N ALA A 140 19.13 9.72 22.18
CA ALA A 140 18.27 8.67 21.59
C ALA A 140 16.82 9.14 21.46
N SER A 141 16.29 9.89 22.43
CA SER A 141 14.93 10.46 22.37
C SER A 141 14.80 11.49 21.23
N LYS A 142 15.79 12.38 21.05
CA LYS A 142 15.81 13.30 19.90
C LYS A 142 15.93 12.59 18.56
N MET A 143 16.81 11.58 18.47
CA MET A 143 16.94 10.74 17.26
C MET A 143 15.65 9.97 16.98
N THR A 144 14.98 9.45 18.01
CA THR A 144 13.71 8.73 17.89
C THR A 144 12.59 9.66 17.40
N ASN A 145 12.51 10.89 17.88
CA ASN A 145 11.50 11.86 17.42
C ASN A 145 11.73 12.28 15.95
N SER A 146 12.98 12.47 15.55
CA SER A 146 13.31 12.76 14.15
C SER A 146 13.08 11.52 13.27
N ALA A 147 13.42 10.33 13.76
CA ALA A 147 13.14 9.06 13.11
C ALA A 147 11.63 8.82 13.00
N ALA A 148 10.83 9.16 14.02
CA ALA A 148 9.37 9.03 13.98
C ALA A 148 8.73 9.83 12.84
N GLY A 149 9.25 11.02 12.52
CA GLY A 149 8.81 11.80 11.36
C GLY A 149 9.06 11.05 10.05
N GLN A 150 10.28 10.59 9.83
CA GLN A 150 10.63 9.84 8.61
C GLN A 150 9.91 8.49 8.51
N ILE A 151 9.73 7.78 9.65
CA ILE A 151 8.94 6.54 9.71
C ILE A 151 7.49 6.83 9.33
N LYS A 152 6.91 7.89 9.87
CA LYS A 152 5.55 8.34 9.51
C LYS A 152 5.43 8.56 8.01
N ASP A 153 6.39 9.25 7.40
CA ASP A 153 6.39 9.54 5.96
C ASP A 153 6.55 8.27 5.14
N GLN A 154 7.50 7.42 5.49
CA GLN A 154 7.70 6.12 4.83
C GLN A 154 6.47 5.21 4.95
N VAL A 155 5.91 5.09 6.14
CA VAL A 155 4.71 4.27 6.38
C VAL A 155 3.49 4.87 5.67
N SER A 156 3.33 6.19 5.66
CA SER A 156 2.26 6.87 4.93
C SER A 156 2.39 6.61 3.42
N HIS A 157 3.61 6.62 2.89
CA HIS A 157 3.88 6.29 1.49
C HIS A 157 3.48 4.85 1.17
N GLU A 158 3.88 3.88 1.99
CA GLU A 158 3.54 2.46 1.82
C GLU A 158 2.03 2.20 1.95
N ILE A 159 1.36 2.88 2.89
CA ILE A 159 -0.10 2.82 3.02
C ILE A 159 -0.74 3.39 1.77
N THR A 160 -0.32 4.56 1.29
CA THR A 160 -0.86 5.21 0.10
C THR A 160 -0.67 4.32 -1.14
N ALA A 161 0.52 3.73 -1.31
CA ALA A 161 0.78 2.78 -2.40
C ALA A 161 -0.13 1.55 -2.33
N THR A 162 -0.35 1.02 -1.12
CA THR A 162 -1.26 -0.12 -0.89
C THR A 162 -2.71 0.26 -1.19
N TYR A 163 -3.15 1.46 -0.79
CA TYR A 163 -4.47 2.00 -1.15
C TYR A 163 -4.63 2.14 -2.66
N ALA A 164 -3.66 2.76 -3.33
CA ALA A 164 -3.68 2.93 -4.77
C ALA A 164 -3.81 1.58 -5.49
N LYS A 165 -3.00 0.59 -5.10
CA LYS A 165 -3.05 -0.76 -5.68
C LYS A 165 -4.42 -1.43 -5.48
N THR A 166 -5.04 -1.26 -4.31
CA THR A 166 -6.37 -1.81 -4.00
C THR A 166 -7.43 -1.12 -4.84
N LEU A 167 -7.39 0.22 -4.95
CA LEU A 167 -8.31 1.01 -5.79
C LEU A 167 -8.18 0.65 -7.27
N PHE A 168 -6.97 0.59 -7.82
CA PHE A 168 -6.74 0.18 -9.21
C PHE A 168 -7.23 -1.24 -9.47
N GLY A 169 -7.07 -2.14 -8.51
CA GLY A 169 -7.63 -3.49 -8.58
C GLY A 169 -9.15 -3.49 -8.68
N ALA A 170 -9.83 -2.68 -7.89
CA ALA A 170 -11.29 -2.53 -7.92
C ALA A 170 -11.79 -1.90 -9.23
N VAL A 171 -11.12 -0.85 -9.70
CA VAL A 171 -11.43 -0.20 -10.99
C VAL A 171 -11.28 -1.19 -12.16
N LYS A 172 -10.20 -1.97 -12.19
CA LYS A 172 -10.00 -3.00 -13.21
C LYS A 172 -11.08 -4.08 -13.18
N GLN A 173 -11.58 -4.44 -12.01
CA GLN A 173 -12.66 -5.41 -11.87
C GLN A 173 -13.98 -4.82 -12.37
N LEU A 174 -14.25 -3.54 -12.11
CA LEU A 174 -15.40 -2.82 -12.63
C LEU A 174 -15.37 -2.76 -14.16
N ASP A 175 -14.23 -2.41 -14.75
CA ASP A 175 -14.03 -2.41 -16.21
C ASP A 175 -14.32 -3.79 -16.82
N SER A 176 -13.80 -4.87 -16.24
CA SER A 176 -14.06 -6.24 -16.67
C SER A 176 -15.55 -6.60 -16.55
N GLY A 177 -16.22 -6.14 -15.50
CA GLY A 177 -17.65 -6.31 -15.30
C GLY A 177 -18.47 -5.58 -16.36
N MET A 178 -18.11 -4.33 -16.68
CA MET A 178 -18.75 -3.54 -17.72
C MET A 178 -18.57 -4.16 -19.10
N GLN A 179 -17.39 -4.66 -19.43
CA GLN A 179 -17.17 -5.40 -20.70
C GLN A 179 -18.03 -6.66 -20.79
N THR A 180 -18.16 -7.39 -19.70
CA THR A 180 -19.02 -8.59 -19.63
C THR A 180 -20.49 -8.23 -19.83
N ALA A 181 -20.96 -7.18 -19.15
CA ALA A 181 -22.31 -6.66 -19.32
C ALA A 181 -22.56 -6.18 -20.76
N GLY A 182 -21.60 -5.49 -21.37
CA GLY A 182 -21.66 -5.07 -22.78
C GLY A 182 -21.80 -6.25 -23.73
N LYS A 183 -21.03 -7.31 -23.53
CA LYS A 183 -21.15 -8.55 -24.32
C LYS A 183 -22.52 -9.24 -24.14
N ALA A 184 -23.04 -9.27 -22.92
CA ALA A 184 -24.36 -9.83 -22.61
C ALA A 184 -25.46 -9.04 -23.27
N ASN A 185 -25.39 -7.70 -23.24
CA ASN A 185 -26.34 -6.82 -23.94
C ASN A 185 -26.29 -7.02 -25.45
N GLY A 186 -25.11 -7.20 -26.04
CA GLY A 186 -24.96 -7.54 -27.46
C GLY A 186 -25.60 -8.87 -27.83
N LYS A 187 -25.50 -9.90 -26.96
CA LYS A 187 -26.21 -11.19 -27.16
C LYS A 187 -27.71 -11.03 -27.05
N MET A 188 -28.18 -10.22 -26.11
CA MET A 188 -29.62 -9.96 -25.92
C MET A 188 -30.22 -9.21 -27.12
N ALA A 189 -29.49 -8.23 -27.66
CA ALA A 189 -29.89 -7.52 -28.90
C ALA A 189 -30.02 -8.47 -30.11
N LYS A 190 -29.03 -9.37 -30.27
CA LYS A 190 -29.08 -10.40 -31.33
C LYS A 190 -30.26 -11.37 -31.14
N GLY A 191 -30.53 -11.82 -29.92
CA GLY A 191 -31.67 -12.64 -29.56
C GLY A 191 -32.99 -11.94 -29.85
N GLY A 192 -33.10 -10.65 -29.53
CA GLY A 192 -34.26 -9.82 -29.89
C GLY A 192 -34.49 -9.71 -31.41
N GLN A 193 -33.43 -9.58 -32.18
CA GLN A 193 -33.50 -9.57 -33.65
C GLN A 193 -33.97 -10.91 -34.21
N GLN A 194 -33.45 -12.02 -33.65
CA GLN A 194 -33.92 -13.37 -34.02
C GLN A 194 -35.37 -13.61 -33.69
N LEU A 195 -35.82 -13.16 -32.52
CA LEU A 195 -37.24 -13.25 -32.12
C LEU A 195 -38.13 -12.45 -33.09
N LYS A 196 -37.73 -11.21 -33.43
CA LYS A 196 -38.46 -10.39 -34.42
C LYS A 196 -38.55 -11.08 -35.81
N SER A 197 -37.45 -11.71 -36.25
CA SER A 197 -37.44 -12.45 -37.52
C SER A 197 -38.33 -13.71 -37.44
N GLY A 198 -38.31 -14.40 -36.31
CA GLY A 198 -39.19 -15.55 -36.05
C GLY A 198 -40.65 -15.18 -36.04
N ASP A 199 -41.01 -14.05 -35.38
CA ASP A 199 -42.36 -13.51 -35.33
C ASP A 199 -42.88 -13.13 -36.74
N ALA A 200 -42.06 -12.49 -37.56
CA ALA A 200 -42.39 -12.18 -38.94
C ALA A 200 -42.64 -13.46 -39.78
N ALA A 201 -41.81 -14.49 -39.59
CA ALA A 201 -41.98 -15.78 -40.27
C ALA A 201 -43.27 -16.48 -39.82
N LEU A 202 -43.57 -16.44 -38.52
CA LEU A 202 -44.80 -16.97 -37.96
C LEU A 202 -46.05 -16.28 -38.55
N THR A 203 -46.03 -14.95 -38.57
CA THR A 203 -47.09 -14.13 -39.18
C THR A 203 -47.32 -14.48 -40.65
N ASN A 204 -46.23 -14.61 -41.42
CA ASN A 204 -46.33 -15.03 -42.82
C ASN A 204 -46.92 -16.43 -43.00
N ASN A 205 -46.56 -17.39 -42.13
CA ASN A 205 -47.07 -18.73 -42.16
C ASN A 205 -48.58 -18.79 -41.76
N LEU A 206 -48.96 -18.00 -40.74
CA LEU A 206 -50.38 -17.88 -40.35
C LEU A 206 -51.18 -17.28 -41.48
N ASN A 207 -50.75 -16.30 -42.22
CA ASN A 207 -51.40 -15.73 -43.37
C ASN A 207 -51.53 -16.76 -44.48
N LYS A 208 -50.50 -17.60 -44.73
CA LYS A 208 -50.60 -18.70 -45.68
C LYS A 208 -51.68 -19.72 -45.28
N VAL A 209 -51.73 -20.11 -44.00
CA VAL A 209 -52.75 -21.03 -43.47
C VAL A 209 -54.11 -20.42 -43.60
N ALA A 210 -54.33 -19.16 -43.28
CA ALA A 210 -55.59 -18.46 -43.44
C ALA A 210 -56.10 -18.47 -44.90
N ASN A 211 -55.20 -18.12 -45.83
CA ASN A 211 -55.51 -18.12 -47.27
C ASN A 211 -55.80 -19.53 -47.80
N SER A 212 -55.06 -20.53 -47.32
CA SER A 212 -55.32 -21.94 -47.69
C SER A 212 -56.68 -22.42 -47.15
N SER A 213 -57.02 -22.01 -45.92
CA SER A 213 -58.38 -22.33 -45.33
C SER A 213 -59.48 -21.66 -46.09
N LEU A 214 -59.34 -20.42 -46.56
CA LEU A 214 -60.29 -19.72 -47.41
C LEU A 214 -60.43 -20.43 -48.74
N THR A 215 -59.33 -20.88 -49.34
CA THR A 215 -59.34 -21.62 -50.61
C THR A 215 -60.09 -22.97 -50.47
N LEU A 216 -59.87 -23.67 -49.36
CA LEU A 216 -60.51 -24.91 -49.01
C LEU A 216 -62.03 -24.69 -48.79
N ALA A 217 -62.39 -23.65 -48.04
CA ALA A 217 -63.82 -23.31 -47.82
C ALA A 217 -64.54 -23.01 -49.15
N ASN A 218 -63.92 -22.20 -50.03
CA ASN A 218 -64.45 -21.88 -51.33
C ASN A 218 -64.58 -23.12 -52.26
N GLY A 219 -63.59 -24.01 -52.16
CA GLY A 219 -63.59 -25.27 -52.89
C GLY A 219 -64.78 -26.22 -52.43
N SER A 220 -64.87 -26.32 -51.07
CA SER A 220 -65.96 -27.09 -50.46
C SER A 220 -67.35 -26.56 -50.86
N GLN A 221 -67.47 -25.23 -50.88
CA GLN A 221 -68.76 -24.59 -51.28
C GLN A 221 -69.11 -24.88 -52.78
N LYS A 222 -68.12 -24.86 -53.66
CA LYS A 222 -68.27 -25.20 -55.06
C LYS A 222 -68.73 -26.68 -55.26
N VAL A 223 -68.18 -27.59 -54.49
CA VAL A 223 -68.59 -28.99 -54.49
C VAL A 223 -70.02 -29.15 -54.01
N THR A 224 -70.40 -28.42 -52.95
CA THR A 224 -71.75 -28.45 -52.40
C THR A 224 -72.83 -27.87 -53.36
N THR A 225 -72.43 -26.86 -54.17
CA THR A 225 -73.34 -26.20 -55.10
C THR A 225 -73.33 -26.83 -56.51
N GLY A 226 -72.42 -27.74 -56.78
CA GLY A 226 -72.30 -28.47 -58.06
C GLY A 226 -72.86 -29.88 -58.02
N LEU A 227 -73.40 -30.32 -56.89
CA LEU A 227 -74.23 -31.49 -56.66
C LEU A 227 -75.69 -31.07 -56.60
#